data_b799563fbc1e76d4d2d7779f48bddaa6
#
_entry.id   b799563fbc1e76d4d2d7779f48bddaa6
#
_cell.length_a   1.000
_cell.length_b   1.000
_cell.length_c   1.000
_cell.angle_alpha   90.00
_cell.angle_beta   90.00
_cell.angle_gamma   90.00
#
_symmetry.space_group_name_H-M   'P 1'
#
loop_
_entity.id
_entity.type
_entity.pdbx_description
1 polymer ?
#
loop_
_entity_poly.entity_id
_entity_poly.type
_entity_poly.pdbx_seq_one_letter_code
_entity_poly.pdbx_strand_id
1 'polypeptide(L)'
;VLRGGTRRDQRSYTVGTDRTSGTGDDPLDAAQERRVRAVLALGGVPQSDLPDGVQQVRLRLLERAASGREAPRDVSAWAAVVASNLAVDWHRAKRRREQLGERLAVLREPVHPSGEETSLLSLAVAQGLDGLPAAQRQVLVLRFFADLQVRDIAEHLGVPAGTVKSRLHTAVRALREKLHEDEVV
;
A
#
# COMPACT_ATOMS: atom_id res chain seq x y z
N VAL A 1 -13.03 80.53 -2.07
CA VAL A 1 -13.03 80.01 -3.43
C VAL A 1 -11.92 79.00 -3.54
N LEU A 2 -12.23 77.85 -3.99
CA LEU A 2 -11.40 76.81 -4.60
C LEU A 2 -11.37 75.47 -3.88
N ARG A 3 -12.01 74.67 -4.57
CA ARG A 3 -12.15 73.22 -4.58
C ARG A 3 -10.82 72.49 -4.75
N GLY A 4 -10.59 71.47 -3.95
CA GLY A 4 -9.60 70.46 -4.16
C GLY A 4 -10.22 69.08 -4.06
N GLY A 5 -10.49 68.44 -5.21
CA GLY A 5 -11.05 67.12 -5.30
C GLY A 5 -10.01 66.04 -4.99
N THR A 6 -10.25 65.20 -4.05
CA THR A 6 -9.44 64.02 -3.74
C THR A 6 -9.90 62.87 -4.62
N ARG A 7 -9.10 62.48 -5.57
CA ARG A 7 -9.21 61.25 -6.35
C ARG A 7 -8.98 60.07 -5.41
N ARG A 8 -9.99 59.25 -5.18
CA ARG A 8 -9.88 57.93 -4.62
C ARG A 8 -9.25 57.01 -5.66
N ASP A 9 -8.05 56.57 -5.36
CA ASP A 9 -7.34 55.53 -6.08
C ASP A 9 -8.02 54.17 -5.76
N GLN A 10 -8.81 53.66 -6.69
CA GLN A 10 -9.42 52.35 -6.63
C GLN A 10 -8.34 51.37 -7.09
N ARG A 11 -7.53 50.83 -6.18
CA ARG A 11 -6.78 49.61 -6.43
C ARG A 11 -7.73 48.43 -6.47
N SER A 12 -8.03 48.01 -7.67
CA SER A 12 -8.67 46.74 -7.94
C SER A 12 -7.75 45.61 -7.50
N TYR A 13 -8.09 44.98 -6.39
CA TYR A 13 -7.53 43.69 -6.01
C TYR A 13 -8.12 42.65 -6.95
N THR A 14 -7.38 42.31 -7.97
CA THR A 14 -7.60 41.06 -8.72
C THR A 14 -7.20 39.90 -7.81
N VAL A 15 -8.20 39.33 -7.12
CA VAL A 15 -8.06 38.02 -6.50
C VAL A 15 -7.90 37.05 -7.64
N GLY A 16 -6.67 36.66 -7.93
CA GLY A 16 -6.35 35.54 -8.77
C GLY A 16 -6.90 34.27 -8.13
N THR A 17 -8.10 33.89 -8.51
CA THR A 17 -8.60 32.55 -8.26
C THR A 17 -7.88 31.61 -9.19
N ASP A 18 -6.67 31.22 -8.80
CA ASP A 18 -6.02 30.05 -9.35
C ASP A 18 -6.78 28.84 -8.77
N ARG A 19 -7.91 28.54 -9.42
CA ARG A 19 -8.61 27.27 -9.25
C ARG A 19 -7.85 26.21 -10.03
N THR A 20 -6.74 25.77 -9.51
CA THR A 20 -6.26 24.43 -9.83
C THR A 20 -7.32 23.47 -9.31
N SER A 21 -8.06 22.90 -10.25
CA SER A 21 -9.06 21.85 -10.03
C SER A 21 -8.36 20.62 -9.43
N GLY A 22 -8.09 20.66 -8.13
CA GLY A 22 -7.75 19.51 -7.32
C GLY A 22 -9.07 18.83 -6.98
N THR A 23 -9.29 17.66 -7.54
CA THR A 23 -10.26 16.67 -7.07
C THR A 23 -10.18 16.62 -5.54
N GLY A 24 -11.34 16.90 -4.86
CA GLY A 24 -11.37 17.12 -3.42
C GLY A 24 -10.62 16.09 -2.61
N ASP A 25 -9.78 16.61 -1.75
CA ASP A 25 -9.30 16.11 -0.44
C ASP A 25 -9.10 14.59 -0.29
N ASP A 26 -8.64 13.89 -1.36
CA ASP A 26 -8.23 12.49 -1.25
C ASP A 26 -6.88 12.45 -0.51
N PRO A 27 -6.78 11.78 0.64
CA PRO A 27 -5.55 11.72 1.42
C PRO A 27 -4.42 10.94 0.73
N LEU A 28 -4.73 10.22 -0.36
CA LEU A 28 -3.76 9.50 -1.19
C LEU A 28 -3.80 10.04 -2.62
N ASP A 29 -2.66 10.43 -3.17
CA ASP A 29 -2.56 10.70 -4.60
C ASP A 29 -2.67 9.41 -5.44
N ALA A 30 -2.84 9.56 -6.75
CA ALA A 30 -3.02 8.43 -7.67
C ALA A 30 -1.81 7.47 -7.70
N ALA A 31 -0.59 7.94 -7.45
CA ALA A 31 0.60 7.10 -7.40
C ALA A 31 0.65 6.30 -6.10
N GLN A 32 0.31 6.94 -4.99
CA GLN A 32 0.20 6.30 -3.67
C GLN A 32 -0.92 5.26 -3.66
N GLU A 33 -2.08 5.55 -4.25
CA GLU A 33 -3.17 4.58 -4.38
C GLU A 33 -2.74 3.34 -5.17
N ARG A 34 -2.11 3.53 -6.35
CA ARG A 34 -1.59 2.39 -7.13
C ARG A 34 -0.61 1.55 -6.33
N ARG A 35 0.28 2.21 -5.58
CA ARG A 35 1.25 1.52 -4.71
C ARG A 35 0.58 0.72 -3.60
N VAL A 36 -0.41 1.30 -2.92
CA VAL A 36 -1.22 0.63 -1.89
C VAL A 36 -1.91 -0.59 -2.48
N ARG A 37 -2.58 -0.44 -3.62
CA ARG A 37 -3.25 -1.54 -4.34
C ARG A 37 -2.28 -2.67 -4.66
N ALA A 38 -1.09 -2.35 -5.18
CA ALA A 38 -0.07 -3.34 -5.49
C ALA A 38 0.48 -4.04 -4.23
N VAL A 39 0.70 -3.33 -3.12
CA VAL A 39 1.12 -3.92 -1.85
C VAL A 39 0.07 -4.90 -1.31
N LEU A 40 -1.22 -4.54 -1.38
CA LEU A 40 -2.33 -5.42 -0.99
C LEU A 40 -2.35 -6.68 -1.86
N ALA A 41 -2.29 -6.51 -3.18
CA ALA A 41 -2.30 -7.61 -4.15
C ALA A 41 -1.11 -8.56 -3.95
N LEU A 42 0.13 -8.03 -3.89
CA LEU A 42 1.33 -8.80 -3.58
C LEU A 42 1.26 -9.43 -2.17
N GLY A 43 0.54 -8.80 -1.25
CA GLY A 43 0.22 -9.36 0.07
C GLY A 43 -0.75 -10.54 0.03
N GLY A 44 -1.36 -10.84 -1.13
CA GLY A 44 -2.28 -11.95 -1.35
C GLY A 44 -3.74 -11.62 -1.03
N VAL A 45 -4.12 -10.34 -1.03
CA VAL A 45 -5.52 -9.89 -0.96
C VAL A 45 -6.15 -10.08 -2.34
N PRO A 46 -7.33 -10.73 -2.46
CA PRO A 46 -8.01 -10.93 -3.73
C PRO A 46 -8.37 -9.61 -4.42
N GLN A 47 -8.47 -9.64 -5.75
CA GLN A 47 -8.81 -8.48 -6.56
C GLN A 47 -10.15 -7.83 -6.14
N SER A 48 -11.14 -8.64 -5.76
CA SER A 48 -12.44 -8.18 -5.24
C SER A 48 -12.34 -7.32 -3.99
N ASP A 49 -11.34 -7.59 -3.13
CA ASP A 49 -11.19 -6.97 -1.82
C ASP A 49 -10.20 -5.78 -1.83
N LEU A 50 -9.49 -5.58 -2.97
CA LEU A 50 -8.52 -4.48 -3.10
C LEU A 50 -9.14 -3.09 -2.90
N PRO A 51 -10.33 -2.77 -3.47
CA PRO A 51 -10.96 -1.47 -3.25
C PRO A 51 -11.21 -1.19 -1.77
N ASP A 52 -11.70 -2.17 -1.03
CA ASP A 52 -11.95 -2.06 0.41
C ASP A 52 -10.64 -1.86 1.19
N GLY A 53 -9.59 -2.58 0.81
CA GLY A 53 -8.26 -2.40 1.38
C GLY A 53 -7.71 -0.98 1.18
N VAL A 54 -7.88 -0.41 -0.02
CA VAL A 54 -7.47 0.98 -0.31
C VAL A 54 -8.26 1.96 0.55
N GLN A 55 -9.59 1.79 0.67
CA GLN A 55 -10.42 2.63 1.52
C GLN A 55 -10.02 2.56 2.99
N GLN A 56 -9.64 1.39 3.48
CA GLN A 56 -9.13 1.22 4.84
C GLN A 56 -7.82 2.02 5.08
N VAL A 57 -6.92 2.06 4.10
CA VAL A 57 -5.69 2.88 4.19
C VAL A 57 -6.03 4.35 4.24
N ARG A 58 -6.95 4.84 3.36
CA ARG A 58 -7.43 6.22 3.36
C ARG A 58 -8.04 6.60 4.71
N LEU A 59 -8.93 5.75 5.23
CA LEU A 59 -9.59 5.98 6.50
C LEU A 59 -8.56 6.13 7.64
N ARG A 60 -7.57 5.25 7.73
CA ARG A 60 -6.52 5.33 8.75
C ARG A 60 -5.68 6.61 8.65
N LEU A 61 -5.47 7.13 7.44
CA LEU A 61 -4.76 8.40 7.25
C LEU A 61 -5.60 9.58 7.74
N LEU A 62 -6.90 9.58 7.43
CA LEU A 62 -7.86 10.59 7.91
C LEU A 62 -8.02 10.55 9.43
N GLU A 63 -8.16 9.37 10.02
CA GLU A 63 -8.24 9.18 11.48
C GLU A 63 -6.98 9.70 12.19
N ARG A 64 -5.80 9.47 11.59
CA ARG A 64 -4.55 10.00 12.11
C ARG A 64 -4.57 11.53 12.12
N ALA A 65 -5.01 12.17 11.03
CA ALA A 65 -5.13 13.62 10.94
C ALA A 65 -6.17 14.16 11.94
N ALA A 66 -7.34 13.53 12.03
CA ALA A 66 -8.41 13.92 12.96
C ALA A 66 -8.00 13.78 14.43
N SER A 67 -7.12 12.83 14.76
CA SER A 67 -6.58 12.65 16.12
C SER A 67 -5.49 13.65 16.52
N GLY A 68 -5.20 14.64 15.67
CA GLY A 68 -4.15 15.64 15.91
C GLY A 68 -2.72 15.07 15.85
N ARG A 69 -2.55 13.86 15.34
CA ARG A 69 -1.21 13.28 15.14
C ARG A 69 -0.56 13.92 13.92
N GLU A 70 0.73 14.20 14.04
CA GLU A 70 1.52 14.72 12.93
C GLU A 70 1.43 13.80 11.71
N ALA A 71 1.31 14.41 10.51
CA ALA A 71 1.31 13.66 9.26
C ALA A 71 2.57 12.79 9.14
N PRO A 72 2.49 11.60 8.52
CA PRO A 72 3.69 10.81 8.29
C PRO A 72 4.69 11.59 7.44
N ARG A 73 5.98 11.55 7.80
CA ARG A 73 7.05 12.20 7.01
C ARG A 73 7.10 11.67 5.57
N ASP A 74 6.83 10.39 5.41
CA ASP A 74 6.67 9.72 4.12
C ASP A 74 5.33 8.98 4.11
N VAL A 75 4.33 9.58 3.46
CA VAL A 75 2.97 9.03 3.32
C VAL A 75 3.01 7.73 2.51
N SER A 76 3.86 7.65 1.47
CA SER A 76 3.99 6.44 0.64
C SER A 76 4.51 5.25 1.43
N ALA A 77 5.56 5.43 2.22
CA ALA A 77 6.13 4.39 3.09
C ALA A 77 5.11 3.96 4.16
N TRP A 78 4.49 4.93 4.82
CA TRP A 78 3.48 4.68 5.83
C TRP A 78 2.28 3.91 5.26
N ALA A 79 1.75 4.34 4.12
CA ALA A 79 0.61 3.69 3.46
C ALA A 79 0.95 2.25 3.03
N ALA A 80 2.17 2.01 2.52
CA ALA A 80 2.64 0.66 2.19
C ALA A 80 2.69 -0.25 3.43
N VAL A 81 3.15 0.25 4.58
CA VAL A 81 3.14 -0.50 5.84
C VAL A 81 1.71 -0.81 6.29
N VAL A 82 0.82 0.17 6.26
CA VAL A 82 -0.60 -0.03 6.62
C VAL A 82 -1.24 -1.06 5.71
N ALA A 83 -1.02 -0.97 4.39
CA ALA A 83 -1.53 -1.93 3.41
C ALA A 83 -0.99 -3.35 3.68
N SER A 84 0.30 -3.49 3.96
CA SER A 84 0.91 -4.78 4.27
C SER A 84 0.34 -5.41 5.56
N ASN A 85 0.06 -4.60 6.58
CA ASN A 85 -0.61 -5.06 7.81
C ASN A 85 -2.03 -5.52 7.53
N LEU A 86 -2.80 -4.79 6.71
CA LEU A 86 -4.14 -5.20 6.28
C LEU A 86 -4.12 -6.55 5.56
N ALA A 87 -3.13 -6.78 4.69
CA ALA A 87 -2.98 -8.07 4.02
C ALA A 87 -2.72 -9.22 5.01
N VAL A 88 -1.87 -9.00 6.02
CA VAL A 88 -1.63 -10.01 7.08
C VAL A 88 -2.91 -10.27 7.89
N ASP A 89 -3.66 -9.23 8.25
CA ASP A 89 -4.91 -9.36 8.99
C ASP A 89 -5.99 -10.07 8.17
N TRP A 90 -6.04 -9.81 6.85
CA TRP A 90 -6.91 -10.54 5.92
C TRP A 90 -6.61 -12.05 5.94
N HIS A 91 -5.33 -12.45 5.86
CA HIS A 91 -4.93 -13.86 5.95
C HIS A 91 -5.29 -14.49 7.30
N ARG A 92 -5.12 -13.75 8.39
CA ARG A 92 -5.52 -14.23 9.72
C ARG A 92 -7.04 -14.43 9.83
N ALA A 93 -7.81 -13.49 9.30
CA ALA A 93 -9.27 -13.59 9.27
C ALA A 93 -9.74 -14.75 8.39
N LYS A 94 -9.11 -14.95 7.22
CA LYS A 94 -9.39 -16.07 6.32
C LYS A 94 -9.14 -17.41 7.02
N ARG A 95 -7.98 -17.59 7.65
CA ARG A 95 -7.66 -18.84 8.38
C ARG A 95 -8.66 -19.11 9.51
N ARG A 96 -9.08 -18.08 10.26
CA ARG A 96 -10.10 -18.27 11.31
C ARG A 96 -11.43 -18.73 10.72
N ARG A 97 -11.87 -18.19 9.58
CA ARG A 97 -13.10 -18.62 8.87
C ARG A 97 -12.99 -20.05 8.39
N GLU A 98 -11.86 -20.44 7.80
CA GLU A 98 -11.58 -21.81 7.35
C GLU A 98 -11.62 -22.81 8.51
N GLN A 99 -11.05 -22.46 9.67
CA GLN A 99 -11.06 -23.29 10.88
C GLN A 99 -12.45 -23.44 11.49
N LEU A 100 -13.33 -22.45 11.34
CA LEU A 100 -14.72 -22.49 11.82
C LEU A 100 -15.66 -23.24 10.89
N GLY A 101 -15.14 -23.89 9.82
CA GLY A 101 -15.93 -24.69 8.89
C GLY A 101 -16.80 -23.87 7.94
N GLU A 102 -16.63 -22.57 7.85
CA GLU A 102 -17.21 -21.74 6.80
C GLU A 102 -16.51 -22.02 5.48
N ARG A 103 -16.88 -23.15 4.84
CA ARG A 103 -16.47 -23.54 3.49
C ARG A 103 -17.16 -22.65 2.45
N LEU A 104 -16.88 -21.36 2.45
CA LEU A 104 -17.04 -20.58 1.26
C LEU A 104 -15.81 -20.87 0.39
N ALA A 105 -16.03 -21.69 -0.65
CA ALA A 105 -15.08 -21.88 -1.73
C ALA A 105 -14.94 -20.54 -2.46
N VAL A 106 -14.12 -19.66 -1.90
CA VAL A 106 -13.62 -18.52 -2.64
C VAL A 106 -12.63 -19.09 -3.63
N LEU A 107 -13.07 -19.24 -4.88
CA LEU A 107 -12.20 -19.49 -6.02
C LEU A 107 -11.10 -18.42 -5.93
N ARG A 108 -9.87 -18.87 -5.74
CA ARG A 108 -8.71 -18.00 -5.82
C ARG A 108 -8.60 -17.56 -7.28
N GLU A 109 -8.98 -16.34 -7.55
CA GLU A 109 -8.52 -15.71 -8.78
C GLU A 109 -7.02 -15.41 -8.60
N PRO A 110 -6.18 -15.84 -9.54
CA PRO A 110 -4.76 -15.48 -9.52
C PRO A 110 -4.65 -13.95 -9.54
N VAL A 111 -3.83 -13.40 -8.65
CA VAL A 111 -3.51 -11.98 -8.67
C VAL A 111 -2.61 -11.73 -9.87
N HIS A 112 -3.20 -11.31 -10.99
CA HIS A 112 -2.42 -10.81 -12.12
C HIS A 112 -2.12 -9.33 -11.89
N PRO A 113 -0.85 -8.90 -11.93
CA PRO A 113 -0.53 -7.49 -12.04
C PRO A 113 -1.15 -6.98 -13.34
N SER A 114 -2.05 -6.00 -13.24
CA SER A 114 -2.65 -5.35 -14.40
C SER A 114 -1.61 -4.45 -15.08
N GLY A 115 -0.99 -4.97 -16.13
CA GLY A 115 -0.06 -4.27 -17.01
C GLY A 115 0.17 -5.14 -18.23
N GLU A 116 0.10 -4.56 -19.41
CA GLU A 116 0.10 -5.25 -20.72
C GLU A 116 1.39 -6.04 -21.04
N GLU A 117 2.38 -6.09 -20.16
CA GLU A 117 3.57 -6.95 -20.26
C GLU A 117 3.78 -7.74 -18.97
N THR A 118 2.83 -8.60 -18.62
CA THR A 118 3.07 -9.58 -17.56
C THR A 118 4.00 -10.66 -18.13
N SER A 119 5.31 -10.51 -17.89
CA SER A 119 6.27 -11.54 -18.29
C SER A 119 5.99 -12.83 -17.50
N LEU A 120 6.34 -13.99 -18.06
CA LEU A 120 6.28 -15.29 -17.36
C LEU A 120 6.98 -15.23 -16.00
N LEU A 121 8.06 -14.46 -15.90
CA LEU A 121 8.79 -14.22 -14.65
C LEU A 121 7.92 -13.49 -13.61
N SER A 122 7.10 -12.48 -14.02
CA SER A 122 6.20 -11.79 -13.11
C SER A 122 5.12 -12.71 -12.55
N LEU A 123 4.63 -13.63 -13.37
CA LEU A 123 3.64 -14.64 -12.96
C LEU A 123 4.27 -15.65 -11.97
N ALA A 124 5.45 -16.17 -12.27
CA ALA A 124 6.17 -17.09 -11.40
C ALA A 124 6.49 -16.45 -10.03
N VAL A 125 6.92 -15.18 -10.02
CA VAL A 125 7.15 -14.45 -8.77
C VAL A 125 5.85 -14.27 -7.97
N ALA A 126 4.73 -13.94 -8.62
CA ALA A 126 3.44 -13.81 -7.95
C ALA A 126 2.99 -15.14 -7.33
N GLN A 127 3.10 -16.24 -8.07
CA GLN A 127 2.80 -17.60 -7.58
C GLN A 127 3.74 -18.01 -6.44
N GLY A 128 5.03 -17.69 -6.57
CA GLY A 128 6.03 -17.92 -5.53
C GLY A 128 5.69 -17.21 -4.23
N LEU A 129 5.24 -15.95 -4.31
CA LEU A 129 4.79 -15.17 -3.16
C LEU A 129 3.56 -15.81 -2.50
N ASP A 130 2.63 -16.37 -3.28
CA ASP A 130 1.41 -17.00 -2.75
C ASP A 130 1.67 -18.19 -1.85
N GLY A 131 2.76 -18.89 -2.05
CA GLY A 131 3.16 -19.99 -1.18
C GLY A 131 3.85 -19.60 0.11
N LEU A 132 4.19 -18.32 0.30
CA LEU A 132 4.90 -17.89 1.51
C LEU A 132 3.94 -17.62 2.68
N PRO A 133 4.37 -17.89 3.92
CA PRO A 133 3.69 -17.40 5.11
C PRO A 133 3.52 -15.87 5.06
N ALA A 134 2.35 -15.34 5.50
CA ALA A 134 2.01 -13.93 5.38
C ALA A 134 3.09 -12.98 5.97
N ALA A 135 3.71 -13.34 7.09
CA ALA A 135 4.76 -12.53 7.71
C ALA A 135 6.08 -12.51 6.90
N GLN A 136 6.37 -13.56 6.14
CA GLN A 136 7.52 -13.61 5.24
C GLN A 136 7.26 -12.81 3.96
N ARG A 137 6.08 -12.99 3.37
CA ARG A 137 5.60 -12.21 2.23
C ARG A 137 5.60 -10.72 2.55
N GLN A 138 5.08 -10.32 3.73
CA GLN A 138 5.05 -8.94 4.21
C GLN A 138 6.43 -8.27 4.15
N VAL A 139 7.44 -8.87 4.74
CA VAL A 139 8.78 -8.27 4.76
C VAL A 139 9.43 -8.22 3.38
N LEU A 140 9.15 -9.20 2.49
CA LEU A 140 9.59 -9.17 1.09
C LEU A 140 8.96 -7.99 0.33
N VAL A 141 7.65 -7.84 0.41
CA VAL A 141 6.93 -6.75 -0.27
C VAL A 141 7.41 -5.39 0.24
N LEU A 142 7.55 -5.22 1.55
CA LEU A 142 8.04 -3.97 2.13
C LEU A 142 9.49 -3.68 1.73
N ARG A 143 10.37 -4.69 1.66
CA ARG A 143 11.78 -4.49 1.34
C ARG A 143 12.01 -4.23 -0.15
N PHE A 144 11.40 -5.04 -1.04
CA PHE A 144 11.76 -5.06 -2.46
C PHE A 144 10.77 -4.28 -3.34
N PHE A 145 9.51 -4.19 -2.97
CA PHE A 145 8.52 -3.42 -3.71
C PHE A 145 8.34 -2.01 -3.12
N ALA A 146 8.22 -1.90 -1.80
CA ALA A 146 8.10 -0.60 -1.13
C ALA A 146 9.45 0.07 -0.82
N ASP A 147 10.58 -0.57 -1.15
CA ASP A 147 11.97 -0.09 -0.96
C ASP A 147 12.28 0.43 0.45
N LEU A 148 11.68 -0.18 1.47
CA LEU A 148 11.94 0.18 2.86
C LEU A 148 13.21 -0.48 3.38
N GLN A 149 13.98 0.25 4.20
CA GLN A 149 15.15 -0.31 4.87
C GLN A 149 14.72 -1.28 5.99
N VAL A 150 15.56 -2.27 6.27
CA VAL A 150 15.28 -3.27 7.33
C VAL A 150 14.98 -2.63 8.68
N ARG A 151 15.65 -1.52 8.99
CA ARG A 151 15.44 -0.77 10.23
C ARG A 151 14.05 -0.15 10.27
N ASP A 152 13.62 0.45 9.17
CA ASP A 152 12.32 1.12 9.07
C ASP A 152 11.18 0.08 9.11
N ILE A 153 11.36 -1.07 8.43
CA ILE A 153 10.43 -2.19 8.51
C ILE A 153 10.30 -2.68 9.95
N ALA A 154 11.43 -2.85 10.66
CA ALA A 154 11.45 -3.31 12.04
C ALA A 154 10.70 -2.35 12.97
N GLU A 155 10.95 -1.05 12.84
CA GLU A 155 10.28 0.00 13.60
C GLU A 155 8.78 0.02 13.34
N HIS A 156 8.36 0.03 12.07
CA HIS A 156 6.95 0.07 11.70
C HIS A 156 6.18 -1.19 12.08
N LEU A 157 6.81 -2.36 12.03
CA LEU A 157 6.18 -3.63 12.41
C LEU A 157 6.28 -3.94 13.90
N GLY A 158 7.03 -3.15 14.68
CA GLY A 158 7.25 -3.36 16.10
C GLY A 158 7.99 -4.66 16.41
N VAL A 159 8.92 -5.08 15.54
CA VAL A 159 9.72 -6.31 15.70
C VAL A 159 11.21 -6.01 15.66
N PRO A 160 12.07 -6.83 16.29
CA PRO A 160 13.53 -6.65 16.19
C PRO A 160 14.03 -6.71 14.74
N ALA A 161 15.03 -5.90 14.38
CA ALA A 161 15.64 -5.93 13.05
C ALA A 161 16.21 -7.31 12.67
N GLY A 162 16.69 -8.09 13.65
CA GLY A 162 17.09 -9.47 13.47
C GLY A 162 15.94 -10.36 12.99
N THR A 163 14.73 -10.14 13.49
CA THR A 163 13.53 -10.86 13.05
C THR A 163 13.18 -10.52 11.60
N VAL A 164 13.30 -9.25 11.20
CA VAL A 164 13.10 -8.86 9.78
C VAL A 164 14.13 -9.54 8.89
N LYS A 165 15.42 -9.51 9.27
CA LYS A 165 16.50 -10.16 8.51
C LYS A 165 16.28 -11.67 8.35
N SER A 166 15.92 -12.38 9.42
CA SER A 166 15.68 -13.82 9.38
C SER A 166 14.46 -14.16 8.51
N ARG A 167 13.36 -13.39 8.62
CA ARG A 167 12.19 -13.56 7.75
C ARG A 167 12.52 -13.31 6.28
N LEU A 168 13.31 -12.27 5.96
CA LEU A 168 13.77 -12.00 4.59
C LEU A 168 14.63 -13.13 4.06
N HIS A 169 15.60 -13.61 4.85
CA HIS A 169 16.46 -14.71 4.44
C HIS A 169 15.67 -15.98 4.11
N THR A 170 14.76 -16.37 5.00
CA THR A 170 13.90 -17.55 4.80
C THR A 170 12.98 -17.38 3.59
N ALA A 171 12.38 -16.20 3.44
CA ALA A 171 11.46 -15.90 2.34
C ALA A 171 12.16 -15.91 0.97
N VAL A 172 13.36 -15.30 0.87
CA VAL A 172 14.15 -15.30 -0.37
C VAL A 172 14.58 -16.71 -0.74
N ARG A 173 14.98 -17.53 0.24
CA ARG A 173 15.34 -18.92 0.00
C ARG A 173 14.15 -19.72 -0.54
N ALA A 174 13.00 -19.64 0.14
CA ALA A 174 11.80 -20.35 -0.28
C ALA A 174 11.30 -19.91 -1.68
N LEU A 175 11.42 -18.61 -1.99
CA LEU A 175 11.05 -18.10 -3.32
C LEU A 175 12.01 -18.64 -4.40
N ARG A 176 13.31 -18.70 -4.13
CA ARG A 176 14.29 -19.28 -5.06
C ARG A 176 14.06 -20.76 -5.32
N GLU A 177 13.79 -21.54 -4.27
CA GLU A 177 13.47 -22.96 -4.38
C GLU A 177 12.28 -23.17 -5.32
N LYS A 178 11.21 -22.40 -5.17
CA LYS A 178 10.04 -22.47 -6.06
C LYS A 178 10.31 -22.08 -7.50
N LEU A 179 11.05 -20.97 -7.72
CA LEU A 179 11.40 -20.55 -9.07
C LEU A 179 12.28 -21.56 -9.82
N HIS A 180 13.14 -22.30 -9.10
CA HIS A 180 13.93 -23.38 -9.70
C HIS A 180 13.12 -24.64 -10.00
N GLU A 181 12.09 -24.94 -9.20
CA GLU A 181 11.18 -26.06 -9.48
C GLU A 181 10.38 -25.84 -10.76
N ASP A 182 9.97 -24.58 -11.04
CA ASP A 182 9.22 -24.19 -12.23
C ASP A 182 10.08 -24.14 -13.51
N GLU A 183 11.42 -24.01 -13.41
CA GLU A 183 12.35 -24.03 -14.57
C GLU A 183 12.69 -25.44 -15.07
N VAL A 184 12.37 -26.49 -14.32
CA VAL A 184 12.75 -27.90 -14.61
C VAL A 184 11.62 -28.67 -15.31
N VAL A 185 10.49 -28.01 -15.61
CA VAL A 185 9.38 -28.56 -16.38
C VAL A 185 9.32 -27.88 -17.74
#